data_470ecf4e1c9124bcc68c101ec6411926
#
_entry.id   470ecf4e1c9124bcc68c101ec6411926
#
_cell.length_a   1.000
_cell.length_b   1.000
_cell.length_c   1.000
_cell.angle_alpha   90.00
_cell.angle_beta   90.00
_cell.angle_gamma   90.00
#
_symmetry.space_group_name_H-M   'P 1'
#
loop_
_entity.id
_entity.type
_entity.pdbx_description
1 polymer ?
#
loop_
_entity_poly.entity_id
_entity_poly.type
_entity_poly.pdbx_seq_one_letter_code
_entity_poly.pdbx_strand_id
1 'polypeptide(L)'
;MIGIITLYYNNYNIGGLLQAYALQKTLEDNGIESEQLSVWHYKKEPVSFGRKLTSKAIRMIKNPAAEIKATKHNREMEWRKNVISADIEKRQKHMRDFMQEIPHSSQVYTPDNIKESLKDYS
;
A
#
# COMPACT_ATOMS: atom_id res chain seq x y z
N MET A 1 22.89 -7.70 11.95
CA MET A 1 21.40 -7.50 11.90
C MET A 1 20.94 -7.62 10.47
N ILE A 2 19.85 -8.33 10.21
CA ILE A 2 19.30 -8.54 8.86
C ILE A 2 18.17 -7.55 8.58
N GLY A 3 18.25 -6.81 7.49
CA GLY A 3 17.16 -5.97 6.99
C GLY A 3 16.23 -6.76 6.07
N ILE A 4 14.92 -6.76 6.32
CA ILE A 4 13.94 -7.51 5.56
C ILE A 4 13.06 -6.56 4.76
N ILE A 5 12.86 -6.84 3.49
CA ILE A 5 11.97 -6.08 2.61
C ILE A 5 10.71 -6.87 2.35
N THR A 6 9.57 -6.34 2.82
CA THR A 6 8.25 -6.87 2.51
C THR A 6 7.29 -5.74 2.13
N LEU A 7 6.16 -6.07 1.50
CA LEU A 7 5.15 -5.10 1.07
C LEU A 7 4.17 -4.75 2.20
N TYR A 8 4.67 -4.50 3.41
CA TYR A 8 3.83 -4.20 4.58
C TYR A 8 3.70 -2.71 4.87
N TYR A 9 4.78 -1.95 4.64
CA TYR A 9 4.86 -0.56 5.06
C TYR A 9 3.85 0.32 4.32
N ASN A 10 3.05 1.05 5.10
CA ASN A 10 1.97 1.91 4.59
C ASN A 10 1.01 1.22 3.59
N ASN A 11 0.90 -0.08 3.69
CA ASN A 11 0.02 -0.91 2.88
C ASN A 11 -1.02 -1.58 3.80
N TYR A 12 -2.30 -1.19 3.66
CA TYR A 12 -3.38 -1.74 4.46
C TYR A 12 -3.87 -3.11 3.95
N ASN A 13 -2.93 -3.96 3.56
CA ASN A 13 -3.17 -5.34 3.19
C ASN A 13 -2.80 -6.25 4.37
N ILE A 14 -3.81 -6.84 5.01
CA ILE A 14 -3.60 -7.71 6.17
C ILE A 14 -2.70 -8.90 5.87
N GLY A 15 -2.76 -9.47 4.65
CA GLY A 15 -1.88 -10.56 4.25
C GLY A 15 -0.40 -10.15 4.25
N GLY A 16 -0.08 -8.96 3.74
CA GLY A 16 1.27 -8.41 3.78
C GLY A 16 1.77 -8.14 5.21
N LEU A 17 0.91 -7.63 6.08
CA LEU A 17 1.23 -7.40 7.49
C LEU A 17 1.50 -8.71 8.24
N LEU A 18 0.65 -9.72 8.05
CA LEU A 18 0.82 -11.03 8.69
C LEU A 18 2.06 -11.74 8.17
N GLN A 19 2.37 -11.62 6.87
CA GLN A 19 3.60 -12.17 6.29
C GLN A 19 4.85 -11.52 6.91
N ALA A 20 4.87 -10.20 7.03
CA ALA A 20 5.98 -9.48 7.66
C ALA A 20 6.16 -9.90 9.11
N TYR A 21 5.07 -9.97 9.87
CA TYR A 21 5.08 -10.41 11.26
C TYR A 21 5.57 -11.84 11.42
N ALA A 22 5.02 -12.79 10.64
CA ALA A 22 5.39 -14.19 10.72
C ALA A 22 6.88 -14.42 10.39
N LEU A 23 7.39 -13.75 9.36
CA LEU A 23 8.80 -13.82 8.99
C LEU A 23 9.69 -13.26 10.10
N GLN A 24 9.33 -12.09 10.62
CA GLN A 24 10.06 -11.47 11.74
C GLN A 24 10.11 -12.40 12.95
N LYS A 25 8.96 -12.96 13.33
CA LYS A 25 8.85 -13.87 14.46
C LYS A 25 9.66 -15.15 14.25
N THR A 26 9.65 -15.71 13.05
CA THR A 26 10.44 -16.90 12.72
C THR A 26 11.93 -16.64 12.86
N LEU A 27 12.44 -15.49 12.44
CA LEU A 27 13.85 -15.14 12.57
C LEU A 27 14.22 -14.92 14.03
N GLU A 28 13.39 -14.20 14.79
CA GLU A 28 13.57 -14.00 16.22
C GLU A 28 13.63 -15.31 17.00
N ASP A 29 12.71 -16.24 16.74
CA ASP A 29 12.65 -17.56 17.37
C ASP A 29 13.88 -18.42 17.04
N ASN A 30 14.58 -18.12 15.95
CA ASN A 30 15.86 -18.73 15.58
C ASN A 30 17.10 -17.93 16.05
N GLY A 31 16.91 -16.91 16.87
CA GLY A 31 18.00 -16.10 17.42
C GLY A 31 18.65 -15.17 16.38
N ILE A 32 17.97 -14.87 15.27
CA ILE A 32 18.47 -14.01 14.21
C ILE A 32 17.94 -12.59 14.42
N GLU A 33 18.83 -11.67 14.75
CA GLU A 33 18.49 -10.26 14.90
C GLU A 33 18.16 -9.64 13.54
N SER A 34 16.92 -9.17 13.42
CA SER A 34 16.39 -8.65 12.15
C SER A 34 15.32 -7.58 12.38
N GLU A 35 15.14 -6.72 11.39
CA GLU A 35 14.02 -5.78 11.34
C GLU A 35 13.48 -5.59 9.92
N GLN A 36 12.22 -5.16 9.81
CA GLN A 36 11.60 -4.85 8.54
C GLN A 36 12.05 -3.48 8.05
N LEU A 37 12.46 -3.38 6.79
CA LEU A 37 12.75 -2.07 6.19
C LEU A 37 11.47 -1.35 5.82
N SER A 38 11.33 -0.11 6.30
CA SER A 38 10.21 0.76 6.00
C SER A 38 10.34 1.30 4.57
N VAL A 39 9.92 0.52 3.57
CA VAL A 39 10.05 0.89 2.16
C VAL A 39 8.76 1.52 1.65
N TRP A 40 8.86 2.79 1.26
CA TRP A 40 7.76 3.52 0.63
C TRP A 40 7.73 3.25 -0.87
N HIS A 41 6.69 2.56 -1.32
CA HIS A 41 6.46 2.37 -2.75
C HIS A 41 5.74 3.58 -3.33
N TYR A 42 6.30 4.17 -4.38
CA TYR A 42 5.67 5.30 -5.07
C TYR A 42 4.24 4.93 -5.52
N LYS A 43 3.28 5.73 -5.08
CA LYS A 43 1.98 5.75 -5.75
C LYS A 43 2.21 6.34 -7.14
N LYS A 44 1.63 5.71 -8.16
CA LYS A 44 1.59 6.31 -9.51
C LYS A 44 1.13 7.75 -9.40
N GLU A 45 1.88 8.67 -10.01
CA GLU A 45 1.50 10.07 -10.03
C GLU A 45 0.07 10.25 -10.53
N PRO A 46 -0.71 11.14 -9.91
CA PRO A 46 -2.07 11.37 -10.34
C PRO A 46 -2.05 11.91 -11.78
N VAL A 47 -2.68 11.18 -12.69
CA VAL A 47 -2.83 11.60 -14.08
C VAL A 47 -3.52 12.96 -14.10
N SER A 48 -2.93 13.94 -14.81
CA SER A 48 -3.46 15.30 -14.95
C SER A 48 -4.96 15.29 -15.31
N PHE A 49 -5.71 16.21 -14.70
CA PHE A 49 -7.17 16.33 -14.88
C PHE A 49 -7.55 16.47 -16.36
N GLY A 50 -6.82 17.29 -17.11
CA GLY A 50 -7.05 17.45 -18.55
C GLY A 50 -6.91 16.15 -19.34
N ARG A 51 -5.90 15.33 -19.01
CA ARG A 51 -5.68 14.03 -19.65
C ARG A 51 -6.77 13.01 -19.32
N LYS A 52 -7.36 13.11 -18.12
CA LYS A 52 -8.53 12.28 -17.74
C LYS A 52 -9.78 12.69 -18.51
N LEU A 53 -10.01 13.99 -18.70
CA LEU A 53 -11.17 14.49 -19.42
C LEU A 53 -11.13 14.09 -20.92
N THR A 54 -10.00 14.32 -21.58
CA THR A 54 -9.84 13.97 -23.00
C THR A 54 -9.97 12.47 -23.23
N SER A 55 -9.36 11.65 -22.39
CA SER A 55 -9.48 10.19 -22.51
C SER A 55 -10.90 9.68 -22.24
N LYS A 56 -11.65 10.32 -21.34
CA LYS A 56 -13.07 10.00 -21.10
C LYS A 56 -13.95 10.39 -22.28
N ALA A 57 -13.74 11.58 -22.85
CA ALA A 57 -14.46 12.04 -24.02
C ALA A 57 -14.26 11.11 -25.24
N ILE A 58 -13.02 10.71 -25.51
CA ILE A 58 -12.69 9.77 -26.58
C ILE A 58 -13.38 8.40 -26.36
N ARG A 59 -13.39 7.88 -25.13
CA ARG A 59 -14.08 6.61 -24.80
C ARG A 59 -15.59 6.73 -24.95
N MET A 60 -16.18 7.87 -24.57
CA MET A 60 -17.60 8.13 -24.72
C MET A 60 -18.03 8.11 -26.19
N ILE A 61 -17.19 8.66 -27.08
CA ILE A 61 -17.44 8.63 -28.53
C ILE A 61 -17.29 7.22 -29.11
N LYS A 62 -16.25 6.49 -28.68
CA LYS A 62 -15.97 5.14 -29.21
C LYS A 62 -16.94 4.07 -28.72
N ASN A 63 -17.37 4.13 -27.46
CA ASN A 63 -18.30 3.14 -26.90
C ASN A 63 -19.13 3.76 -25.76
N PRO A 64 -20.21 4.49 -26.11
CA PRO A 64 -21.03 5.20 -25.13
C PRO A 64 -21.69 4.28 -24.10
N ALA A 65 -22.15 3.11 -24.52
CA ALA A 65 -22.83 2.16 -23.62
C ALA A 65 -21.88 1.62 -22.53
N ALA A 66 -20.64 1.30 -22.90
CA ALA A 66 -19.64 0.83 -21.93
C ALA A 66 -19.25 1.95 -20.95
N GLU A 67 -19.14 3.20 -21.41
CA GLU A 67 -18.76 4.32 -20.55
C GLU A 67 -19.89 4.72 -19.59
N ILE A 68 -21.15 4.62 -20.02
CA ILE A 68 -22.32 4.81 -19.12
C ILE A 68 -22.35 3.73 -18.04
N LYS A 69 -22.12 2.46 -18.41
CA LYS A 69 -22.06 1.35 -17.47
C LYS A 69 -20.91 1.52 -16.47
N ALA A 70 -19.74 1.93 -16.95
CA ALA A 70 -18.58 2.21 -16.08
C ALA A 70 -18.84 3.38 -15.13
N THR A 71 -19.50 4.45 -15.61
CA THR A 71 -19.84 5.61 -14.77
C THR A 71 -20.84 5.22 -13.67
N LYS A 72 -21.86 4.41 -14.01
CA LYS A 72 -22.84 3.89 -13.03
C LYS A 72 -22.14 3.01 -11.97
N HIS A 73 -21.29 2.11 -12.42
CA HIS A 73 -20.50 1.24 -11.52
C HIS A 73 -19.60 2.06 -10.58
N ASN A 74 -18.87 3.06 -11.11
CA ASN A 74 -18.01 3.91 -10.29
C ASN A 74 -18.80 4.70 -9.23
N ARG A 75 -19.98 5.23 -9.60
CA ARG A 75 -20.88 5.93 -8.67
C ARG A 75 -21.37 5.01 -7.54
N GLU A 76 -21.72 3.77 -7.87
CA GLU A 76 -22.11 2.76 -6.88
C GLU A 76 -20.96 2.41 -5.95
N MET A 77 -19.74 2.26 -6.49
CA MET A 77 -18.54 2.00 -5.69
C MET A 77 -18.17 3.16 -4.76
N GLU A 78 -18.35 4.42 -5.21
CA GLU A 78 -18.15 5.60 -4.36
C GLU A 78 -19.18 5.65 -3.23
N TRP A 79 -20.44 5.39 -3.54
CA TRP A 79 -21.49 5.32 -2.51
C TRP A 79 -21.17 4.24 -1.47
N ARG A 80 -20.81 3.02 -1.90
CA ARG A 80 -20.39 1.94 -0.99
C ARG A 80 -19.22 2.33 -0.10
N LYS A 81 -18.19 2.99 -0.66
CA LYS A 81 -17.06 3.50 0.11
C LYS A 81 -17.50 4.47 1.20
N ASN A 82 -18.40 5.38 0.88
CA ASN A 82 -18.90 6.36 1.85
C ASN A 82 -19.68 5.70 2.98
N VAL A 83 -20.53 4.70 2.65
CA VAL A 83 -21.35 3.97 3.66
C VAL A 83 -20.46 3.19 4.64
N ILE A 84 -19.36 2.59 4.15
CA ILE A 84 -18.47 1.77 4.99
C ILE A 84 -17.20 2.53 5.43
N SER A 85 -17.13 3.84 5.20
CA SER A 85 -15.93 4.64 5.46
C SER A 85 -15.44 4.55 6.92
N ALA A 86 -16.37 4.62 7.87
CA ALA A 86 -16.06 4.51 9.30
C ALA A 86 -15.46 3.15 9.67
N ASP A 87 -15.97 2.07 9.08
CA ASP A 87 -15.46 0.72 9.32
C ASP A 87 -14.07 0.53 8.66
N ILE A 88 -13.89 1.11 7.48
CA ILE A 88 -12.58 1.12 6.80
C ILE A 88 -11.55 1.86 7.66
N GLU A 89 -11.91 3.03 8.17
CA GLU A 89 -11.02 3.85 9.00
C GLU A 89 -10.64 3.14 10.30
N LYS A 90 -11.63 2.54 10.98
CA LYS A 90 -11.40 1.73 12.18
C LYS A 90 -10.46 0.56 11.89
N ARG A 91 -10.69 -0.17 10.80
CA ARG A 91 -9.82 -1.27 10.37
C ARG A 91 -8.41 -0.80 10.06
N GLN A 92 -8.27 0.32 9.34
CA GLN A 92 -6.97 0.89 9.02
C GLN A 92 -6.22 1.34 10.29
N LYS A 93 -6.94 1.84 11.29
CA LYS A 93 -6.33 2.18 12.59
C LYS A 93 -5.74 0.92 13.25
N HIS A 94 -6.52 -0.15 13.39
CA HIS A 94 -5.99 -1.41 13.98
C HIS A 94 -4.80 -1.97 13.19
N MET A 95 -4.81 -1.83 11.87
CA MET A 95 -3.68 -2.27 11.04
C MET A 95 -2.43 -1.40 11.26
N ARG A 96 -2.59 -0.09 11.46
CA ARG A 96 -1.46 0.80 11.82
C ARG A 96 -0.91 0.46 13.20
N ASP A 97 -1.80 0.24 14.17
CA ASP A 97 -1.41 -0.12 15.53
C ASP A 97 -0.60 -1.44 15.51
N PHE A 98 -1.10 -2.46 14.82
CA PHE A 98 -0.40 -3.73 14.65
C PHE A 98 0.94 -3.59 13.89
N MET A 99 1.01 -2.72 12.89
CA MET A 99 2.24 -2.47 12.14
C MET A 99 3.35 -1.92 13.04
N GLN A 100 3.00 -1.16 14.08
CA GLN A 100 3.97 -0.60 15.03
C GLN A 100 4.57 -1.67 15.97
N GLU A 101 3.91 -2.82 16.13
CA GLU A 101 4.42 -3.95 16.92
C GLU A 101 5.52 -4.73 16.18
N ILE A 102 5.64 -4.54 14.86
CA ILE A 102 6.65 -5.20 14.03
C ILE A 102 7.94 -4.39 14.10
N PRO A 103 9.08 -4.96 14.56
CA PRO A 103 10.37 -4.27 14.50
C PRO A 103 10.67 -3.75 13.09
N HIS A 104 10.90 -2.46 12.98
CA HIS A 104 11.14 -1.83 11.67
C HIS A 104 12.15 -0.69 11.75
N SER A 105 12.78 -0.42 10.60
CA SER A 105 13.79 0.63 10.49
C SER A 105 13.23 2.01 10.86
N SER A 106 14.00 2.79 11.59
CA SER A 106 13.68 4.20 11.91
C SER A 106 13.68 5.09 10.67
N GLN A 107 14.47 4.73 9.66
CA GLN A 107 14.54 5.43 8.38
C GLN A 107 13.54 4.83 7.38
N VAL A 108 12.89 5.71 6.62
CA VAL A 108 12.01 5.31 5.52
C VAL A 108 12.80 5.32 4.21
N TYR A 109 12.82 4.19 3.55
CA TYR A 109 13.50 4.00 2.27
C TYR A 109 12.54 4.15 1.09
N THR A 110 13.09 4.57 -0.03
CA THR A 110 12.41 4.65 -1.33
C THR A 110 13.17 3.77 -2.33
N PRO A 111 12.58 3.42 -3.49
CA PRO A 111 13.31 2.68 -4.52
C PRO A 111 14.62 3.35 -4.98
N ASP A 112 14.73 4.67 -4.82
CA ASP A 112 15.92 5.42 -5.24
C ASP A 112 17.06 5.32 -4.22
N ASN A 113 16.73 5.34 -2.93
CA ASN A 113 17.74 5.37 -1.85
C ASN A 113 17.87 4.05 -1.07
N ILE A 114 17.12 3.01 -1.44
CA ILE A 114 17.15 1.72 -0.72
C ILE A 114 18.55 1.09 -0.66
N LYS A 115 19.40 1.40 -1.62
CA LYS A 115 20.80 0.94 -1.62
C LYS A 115 21.61 1.47 -0.45
N GLU A 116 21.16 2.55 0.18
CA GLU A 116 21.78 3.09 1.38
C GLU A 116 21.64 2.15 2.58
N SER A 117 20.54 1.39 2.62
CA SER A 117 20.33 0.39 3.67
C SER A 117 21.39 -0.72 3.70
N LEU A 118 22.04 -0.99 2.56
CA LEU A 118 23.13 -1.98 2.48
C LEU A 118 24.35 -1.63 3.36
N LYS A 119 24.45 -0.38 3.83
CA LYS A 119 25.51 0.05 4.76
C LYS A 119 25.22 -0.37 6.20
N ASP A 120 23.95 -0.49 6.55
CA ASP A 120 23.48 -0.73 7.91
C ASP A 120 23.11 -2.19 8.14
N TYR A 121 22.83 -2.92 7.06
CA TYR A 121 22.40 -4.33 7.12
C TYR A 121 23.34 -5.21 6.30
N SER A 122 23.81 -6.24 6.91
CA SER A 122 24.69 -7.28 6.35
C SER A 122 24.11 -8.67 6.59
#